data_e046741a9724048dd8912816ec842d96
#
_entry.id   e046741a9724048dd8912816ec842d96
#
_cell.length_a   1.000
_cell.length_b   1.000
_cell.length_c   1.000
_cell.angle_alpha   90.00
_cell.angle_beta   90.00
_cell.angle_gamma   90.00
#
_symmetry.space_group_name_H-M   'P 1'
#
loop_
_entity.id
_entity.type
_entity.pdbx_description
1 polymer ?
#
loop_
_entity_poly.entity_id
_entity_poly.type
_entity_poly.pdbx_seq_one_letter_code
_entity_poly.pdbx_strand_id
1 'polypeptide(L)'
;MIIQDSALRAKVNHARCGMVDSVNPLGMEATRVAYSEAAPWLAELKVYLQGNRDFLAEAVRTRLPGITMNLPQSTYLAWLDCTALGLDDPQRFFLEQAKVGLSAGLDFGDDCKQFVRLNFGCPRSLLEEGIARMERSLHRLKA
;
A
#
# COMPACT_ATOMS: atom_id res chain seq x y z
N MET A 1 -0.76 4.94 -21.39
CA MET A 1 0.09 3.94 -22.09
C MET A 1 0.95 4.69 -23.09
N ILE A 2 2.26 4.46 -23.09
CA ILE A 2 3.21 5.04 -24.05
C ILE A 2 3.65 3.90 -24.97
N ILE A 3 3.38 4.04 -26.26
CA ILE A 3 3.73 3.05 -27.30
C ILE A 3 4.55 3.78 -28.36
N GLN A 4 5.85 3.48 -28.43
CA GLN A 4 6.76 4.14 -29.38
C GLN A 4 6.53 3.66 -30.82
N ASP A 5 6.32 2.35 -31.02
CA ASP A 5 6.04 1.79 -32.35
C ASP A 5 4.69 2.28 -32.86
N SER A 6 4.70 2.94 -34.04
CA SER A 6 3.52 3.54 -34.63
C SER A 6 2.51 2.50 -35.14
N ALA A 7 2.97 1.37 -35.65
CA ALA A 7 2.09 0.31 -36.16
C ALA A 7 1.38 -0.41 -34.99
N LEU A 8 2.10 -0.70 -33.91
CA LEU A 8 1.51 -1.25 -32.70
C LEU A 8 0.52 -0.27 -32.05
N ARG A 9 0.86 1.02 -32.01
CA ARG A 9 -0.03 2.07 -31.48
C ARG A 9 -1.32 2.15 -32.30
N ALA A 10 -1.23 2.05 -33.62
CA ALA A 10 -2.41 2.03 -34.49
C ALA A 10 -3.31 0.81 -34.23
N LYS A 11 -2.71 -0.38 -34.07
CA LYS A 11 -3.45 -1.62 -33.72
C LYS A 11 -4.18 -1.48 -32.38
N VAL A 12 -3.50 -0.97 -31.35
CA VAL A 12 -4.10 -0.74 -30.03
C VAL A 12 -5.26 0.26 -30.11
N ASN A 13 -5.06 1.37 -30.83
CA ASN A 13 -6.11 2.36 -31.01
C ASN A 13 -7.34 1.80 -31.77
N HIS A 14 -7.10 0.98 -32.78
CA HIS A 14 -8.18 0.31 -33.50
C HIS A 14 -8.93 -0.69 -32.59
N ALA A 15 -8.20 -1.49 -31.79
CA ALA A 15 -8.81 -2.46 -30.88
C ALA A 15 -9.63 -1.83 -29.74
N ARG A 16 -9.39 -0.57 -29.40
CA ARG A 16 -10.19 0.17 -28.40
C ARG A 16 -11.67 0.33 -28.79
N CYS A 17 -11.98 0.36 -30.09
CA CYS A 17 -13.35 0.38 -30.66
C CYS A 17 -14.28 1.41 -29.99
N GLY A 18 -13.77 2.53 -29.49
CA GLY A 18 -14.55 3.54 -28.77
C GLY A 18 -15.02 3.12 -27.36
N MET A 19 -14.68 1.93 -26.90
CA MET A 19 -15.07 1.44 -25.55
C MET A 19 -14.23 2.06 -24.42
N VAL A 20 -13.08 2.62 -24.73
CA VAL A 20 -12.22 3.31 -23.77
C VAL A 20 -12.26 4.80 -24.08
N ASP A 21 -12.90 5.56 -23.18
CA ASP A 21 -13.05 6.99 -23.32
C ASP A 21 -11.70 7.74 -23.31
N SER A 22 -11.75 8.96 -23.79
CA SER A 22 -10.65 9.92 -23.70
C SER A 22 -10.42 10.32 -22.24
N VAL A 23 -9.23 10.83 -21.96
CA VAL A 23 -8.88 11.31 -20.62
C VAL A 23 -9.82 12.45 -20.21
N ASN A 24 -10.32 12.41 -18.99
CA ASN A 24 -11.11 13.48 -18.40
C ASN A 24 -10.32 14.80 -18.41
N PRO A 25 -10.88 15.92 -18.89
CA PRO A 25 -10.19 17.21 -18.94
C PRO A 25 -9.65 17.69 -17.59
N LEU A 26 -10.39 17.47 -16.49
CA LEU A 26 -9.92 17.79 -15.13
C LEU A 26 -8.71 16.92 -14.74
N GLY A 27 -8.71 15.65 -15.14
CA GLY A 27 -7.57 14.76 -14.92
C GLY A 27 -6.34 15.16 -15.73
N MET A 28 -6.52 15.69 -16.95
CA MET A 28 -5.42 16.24 -17.74
C MET A 28 -4.81 17.47 -17.07
N GLU A 29 -5.64 18.41 -16.62
CA GLU A 29 -5.18 19.63 -15.96
C GLU A 29 -4.52 19.30 -14.61
N ALA A 30 -5.12 18.42 -13.80
CA ALA A 30 -4.51 17.94 -12.55
C ALA A 30 -3.14 17.30 -12.79
N THR A 31 -3.00 16.49 -13.83
CA THR A 31 -1.71 15.89 -14.20
C THR A 31 -0.70 16.95 -14.61
N ARG A 32 -1.10 17.93 -15.44
CA ARG A 32 -0.25 19.03 -15.87
C ARG A 32 0.29 19.80 -14.66
N VAL A 33 -0.59 20.22 -13.75
CA VAL A 33 -0.23 20.96 -12.53
C VAL A 33 0.66 20.12 -11.62
N ALA A 34 0.34 18.85 -11.42
CA ALA A 34 1.15 17.96 -10.57
C ALA A 34 2.61 17.87 -11.04
N TYR A 35 2.84 17.80 -12.35
CA TYR A 35 4.20 17.71 -12.90
C TYR A 35 4.90 19.06 -13.09
N SER A 36 4.17 20.17 -13.24
CA SER A 36 4.79 21.49 -13.46
C SER A 36 4.96 22.32 -12.19
N GLU A 37 4.11 22.14 -11.18
CA GLU A 37 3.99 23.09 -10.06
C GLU A 37 4.07 22.41 -8.68
N ALA A 38 3.78 21.10 -8.56
CA ALA A 38 3.65 20.43 -7.25
C ALA A 38 4.96 19.85 -6.70
N ALA A 39 6.13 20.18 -7.28
CA ALA A 39 7.41 19.65 -6.82
C ALA A 39 7.72 19.99 -5.34
N PRO A 40 7.47 21.21 -4.82
CA PRO A 40 7.69 21.54 -3.40
C PRO A 40 6.79 20.70 -2.48
N TRP A 41 5.49 20.58 -2.80
CA TRP A 41 4.56 19.76 -2.04
C TRP A 41 4.98 18.27 -2.01
N LEU A 42 5.44 17.75 -3.15
CA LEU A 42 5.93 16.37 -3.22
C LEU A 42 7.19 16.15 -2.36
N ALA A 43 8.05 17.15 -2.28
CA ALA A 43 9.25 17.07 -1.42
C ALA A 43 8.87 16.97 0.06
N GLU A 44 7.94 17.79 0.53
CA GLU A 44 7.43 17.75 1.91
C GLU A 44 6.70 16.42 2.19
N LEU A 45 5.85 15.96 1.26
CA LEU A 45 5.16 14.70 1.38
C LEU A 45 6.12 13.51 1.51
N LYS A 46 7.22 13.50 0.75
CA LYS A 46 8.24 12.44 0.86
C LYS A 46 8.88 12.38 2.24
N VAL A 47 9.19 13.52 2.85
CA VAL A 47 9.72 13.57 4.22
C VAL A 47 8.71 13.01 5.21
N TYR A 48 7.45 13.39 5.08
CA TYR A 48 6.36 12.90 5.92
C TYR A 48 6.20 11.38 5.80
N LEU A 49 6.12 10.86 4.58
CA LEU A 49 5.98 9.43 4.30
C LEU A 49 7.20 8.62 4.77
N GLN A 50 8.40 9.17 4.62
CA GLN A 50 9.61 8.55 5.17
C GLN A 50 9.53 8.42 6.68
N GLY A 51 9.07 9.45 7.38
CA GLY A 51 8.83 9.38 8.82
C GLY A 51 7.81 8.31 9.21
N ASN A 52 6.71 8.15 8.45
CA ASN A 52 5.73 7.08 8.67
C ASN A 52 6.33 5.70 8.41
N ARG A 53 7.11 5.54 7.35
CA ARG A 53 7.82 4.30 7.02
C ARG A 53 8.75 3.87 8.15
N ASP A 54 9.57 4.79 8.63
CA ASP A 54 10.59 4.50 9.64
C ASP A 54 9.92 4.17 10.99
N PHE A 55 8.86 4.89 11.35
CA PHE A 55 8.02 4.55 12.51
C PHE A 55 7.42 3.14 12.38
N LEU A 56 6.84 2.82 11.21
CA LEU A 56 6.25 1.51 10.98
C LEU A 56 7.29 0.39 11.10
N ALA A 57 8.47 0.58 10.51
CA ALA A 57 9.58 -0.39 10.59
C ALA A 57 9.98 -0.67 12.04
N GLU A 58 10.13 0.38 12.84
CA GLU A 58 10.46 0.24 14.27
C GLU A 58 9.31 -0.43 15.05
N ALA A 59 8.06 -0.05 14.77
CA ALA A 59 6.91 -0.65 15.41
C ALA A 59 6.75 -2.14 15.07
N VAL A 60 6.97 -2.54 13.82
CA VAL A 60 6.96 -3.95 13.42
C VAL A 60 8.01 -4.73 14.20
N ARG A 61 9.24 -4.18 14.28
CA ARG A 61 10.36 -4.83 14.96
C ARG A 61 10.13 -4.98 16.47
N THR A 62 9.52 -4.00 17.13
CA THR A 62 9.47 -3.93 18.61
C THR A 62 8.11 -4.28 19.22
N ARG A 63 7.02 -4.13 18.47
CA ARG A 63 5.65 -4.21 18.99
C ARG A 63 4.79 -5.29 18.35
N LEU A 64 5.18 -5.80 17.16
CA LEU A 64 4.40 -6.79 16.42
C LEU A 64 5.16 -8.13 16.32
N PRO A 65 5.30 -8.87 17.42
CA PRO A 65 6.09 -10.10 17.43
C PRO A 65 5.47 -11.18 16.52
N GLY A 66 6.29 -11.76 15.65
CA GLY A 66 5.87 -12.73 14.64
C GLY A 66 5.55 -12.12 13.28
N ILE A 67 5.70 -10.80 13.14
CA ILE A 67 5.60 -10.12 11.86
C ILE A 67 6.96 -9.58 11.44
N THR A 68 7.29 -9.74 10.16
CA THR A 68 8.49 -9.14 9.57
C THR A 68 8.14 -8.27 8.37
N MET A 69 9.04 -7.35 8.03
CA MET A 69 8.86 -6.41 6.93
C MET A 69 10.20 -6.06 6.32
N ASN A 70 10.30 -6.09 4.99
CA ASN A 70 11.38 -5.45 4.28
C ASN A 70 11.10 -3.94 4.20
N LEU A 71 12.13 -3.10 4.46
CA LEU A 71 11.96 -1.66 4.41
C LEU A 71 11.67 -1.22 2.95
N PRO A 72 10.48 -0.66 2.65
CA PRO A 72 10.17 -0.24 1.29
C PRO A 72 11.01 0.96 0.87
N GLN A 73 11.60 0.89 -0.32
CA GLN A 73 12.41 1.97 -0.90
C GLN A 73 11.56 2.97 -1.70
N SER A 74 10.34 2.61 -2.03
CA SER A 74 9.40 3.44 -2.79
C SER A 74 7.96 3.20 -2.32
N THR A 75 7.05 4.03 -2.76
CA THR A 75 5.62 3.99 -2.42
C THR A 75 5.34 4.26 -0.94
N TYR A 76 4.12 4.05 -0.54
CA TYR A 76 3.62 4.15 0.84
C TYR A 76 2.92 2.86 1.28
N LEU A 77 3.37 1.74 0.72
CA LEU A 77 2.82 0.40 0.94
C LEU A 77 3.89 -0.48 1.59
N ALA A 78 3.56 -1.09 2.71
CA ALA A 78 4.40 -2.05 3.40
C ALA A 78 3.87 -3.47 3.17
N TRP A 79 4.78 -4.39 2.90
CA TRP A 79 4.51 -5.81 2.76
C TRP A 79 4.92 -6.51 4.03
N LEU A 80 3.94 -7.05 4.78
CA LEU A 80 4.13 -7.66 6.08
C LEU A 80 4.04 -9.18 5.94
N ASP A 81 5.08 -9.88 6.33
CA ASP A 81 5.11 -11.33 6.44
C ASP A 81 4.58 -11.74 7.82
N CYS A 82 3.47 -12.47 7.83
CA CYS A 82 2.78 -12.97 9.00
C CYS A 82 2.95 -14.48 9.19
N THR A 83 3.82 -15.15 8.44
CA THR A 83 4.00 -16.61 8.44
C THR A 83 4.24 -17.17 9.84
N ALA A 84 5.05 -16.48 10.65
CA ALA A 84 5.38 -16.92 12.01
C ALA A 84 4.22 -16.81 13.02
N LEU A 85 3.10 -16.19 12.64
CA LEU A 85 1.90 -16.15 13.48
C LEU A 85 1.09 -17.45 13.44
N GLY A 86 1.28 -18.30 12.41
CA GLY A 86 0.56 -19.56 12.24
C GLY A 86 -0.95 -19.38 12.00
N LEU A 87 -1.36 -18.24 11.46
CA LEU A 87 -2.76 -17.93 11.18
C LEU A 87 -3.16 -18.47 9.79
N ASP A 88 -4.37 -19.01 9.68
CA ASP A 88 -4.91 -19.42 8.37
C ASP A 88 -5.16 -18.25 7.44
N ASP A 89 -5.62 -17.13 7.99
CA ASP A 89 -5.93 -15.90 7.26
C ASP A 89 -5.55 -14.67 8.10
N PRO A 90 -4.32 -14.14 7.93
CA PRO A 90 -3.87 -12.97 8.67
C PRO A 90 -4.70 -11.71 8.41
N GLN A 91 -5.19 -11.52 7.17
CA GLN A 91 -5.99 -10.34 6.83
C GLN A 91 -7.31 -10.35 7.60
N ARG A 92 -8.01 -11.47 7.59
CA ARG A 92 -9.27 -11.64 8.32
C ARG A 92 -9.06 -11.49 9.83
N PHE A 93 -7.98 -12.06 10.36
CA PHE A 93 -7.63 -11.91 11.78
C PHE A 93 -7.51 -10.44 12.17
N PHE A 94 -6.72 -9.63 11.45
CA PHE A 94 -6.57 -8.21 11.78
C PHE A 94 -7.86 -7.42 11.58
N LEU A 95 -8.66 -7.74 10.56
CA LEU A 95 -9.94 -7.11 10.35
C LEU A 95 -10.91 -7.36 11.52
N GLU A 96 -11.02 -8.62 11.96
CA GLU A 96 -11.97 -9.01 12.99
C GLU A 96 -11.49 -8.71 14.41
N GLN A 97 -10.22 -8.95 14.73
CA GLN A 97 -9.70 -8.83 16.08
C GLN A 97 -9.06 -7.47 16.39
N ALA A 98 -8.48 -6.82 15.40
CA ALA A 98 -7.86 -5.50 15.55
C ALA A 98 -8.73 -4.36 15.00
N LYS A 99 -9.74 -4.67 14.18
CA LYS A 99 -10.50 -3.66 13.41
C LYS A 99 -9.59 -2.80 12.54
N VAL A 100 -8.59 -3.45 11.93
CA VAL A 100 -7.63 -2.85 10.99
C VAL A 100 -7.80 -3.51 9.64
N GLY A 101 -8.22 -2.73 8.64
CA GLY A 101 -8.37 -3.18 7.26
C GLY A 101 -7.02 -3.17 6.53
N LEU A 102 -6.54 -4.35 6.17
CA LEU A 102 -5.34 -4.56 5.37
C LEU A 102 -5.72 -5.20 4.04
N SER A 103 -4.88 -5.08 3.00
CA SER A 103 -5.10 -5.86 1.78
C SER A 103 -4.61 -7.29 1.99
N ALA A 104 -5.39 -8.28 1.54
CA ALA A 104 -4.99 -9.68 1.60
C ALA A 104 -3.83 -9.96 0.63
N GLY A 105 -2.85 -10.75 1.07
CA GLY A 105 -1.77 -11.19 0.20
C GLY A 105 -2.25 -12.01 -0.99
N LEU A 106 -3.30 -12.81 -0.82
CA LEU A 106 -3.93 -13.60 -1.89
C LEU A 106 -4.37 -12.77 -3.10
N ASP A 107 -4.68 -11.49 -2.94
CA ASP A 107 -5.00 -10.59 -4.06
C ASP A 107 -3.79 -10.38 -5.00
N PHE A 108 -2.59 -10.80 -4.60
CA PHE A 108 -1.32 -10.62 -5.31
C PHE A 108 -0.67 -11.92 -5.77
N GLY A 109 -1.24 -13.08 -5.39
CA GLY A 109 -0.79 -14.41 -5.80
C GLY A 109 -1.02 -15.47 -4.72
N ASP A 110 -1.14 -16.73 -5.15
CA ASP A 110 -1.45 -17.86 -4.27
C ASP A 110 -0.37 -18.08 -3.20
N ASP A 111 0.89 -17.81 -3.53
CA ASP A 111 2.04 -17.93 -2.63
C ASP A 111 2.08 -16.83 -1.55
N CYS A 112 1.22 -15.83 -1.66
CA CYS A 112 1.19 -14.68 -0.76
C CYS A 112 0.14 -14.80 0.37
N LYS A 113 -0.44 -15.98 0.60
CA LYS A 113 -1.51 -16.21 1.59
C LYS A 113 -1.16 -15.70 2.99
N GLN A 114 0.10 -15.84 3.40
CA GLN A 114 0.58 -15.45 4.73
C GLN A 114 1.01 -13.98 4.84
N PHE A 115 0.80 -13.20 3.77
CA PHE A 115 1.18 -11.80 3.75
C PHE A 115 -0.04 -10.89 3.83
N VAL A 116 0.20 -9.69 4.33
CA VAL A 116 -0.77 -8.59 4.27
C VAL A 116 -0.08 -7.30 3.82
N ARG A 117 -0.80 -6.45 3.09
CA ARG A 117 -0.29 -5.14 2.68
C ARG A 117 -0.92 -4.04 3.53
N LEU A 118 -0.06 -3.27 4.19
CA LEU A 118 -0.43 -2.10 4.98
C LEU A 118 -0.12 -0.82 4.21
N ASN A 119 -1.09 0.09 4.12
CA ASN A 119 -0.91 1.43 3.57
C ASN A 119 -0.55 2.39 4.70
N PHE A 120 0.66 2.99 4.66
CA PHE A 120 1.11 3.98 5.64
C PHE A 120 1.04 5.43 5.12
N GLY A 121 0.43 5.65 3.95
CA GLY A 121 0.14 6.97 3.39
C GLY A 121 -1.08 7.63 4.04
N CYS A 122 -1.06 7.74 5.37
CA CYS A 122 -2.14 8.27 6.18
C CYS A 122 -1.60 9.21 7.29
N PRO A 123 -2.45 9.94 8.01
CA PRO A 123 -2.01 10.69 9.19
C PRO A 123 -1.30 9.80 10.20
N ARG A 124 -0.22 10.31 10.81
CA ARG A 124 0.60 9.60 11.79
C ARG A 124 -0.24 9.00 12.92
N SER A 125 -1.19 9.78 13.47
CA SER A 125 -2.08 9.34 14.55
C SER A 125 -2.92 8.11 14.17
N LEU A 126 -3.37 8.03 12.91
CA LEU A 126 -4.11 6.87 12.40
C LEU A 126 -3.22 5.64 12.30
N LEU A 127 -1.98 5.81 11.83
CA LEU A 127 -1.01 4.73 11.77
C LEU A 127 -0.67 4.21 13.17
N GLU A 128 -0.43 5.10 14.13
CA GLU A 128 -0.15 4.76 15.53
C GLU A 128 -1.30 3.98 16.17
N GLU A 129 -2.53 4.42 15.97
CA GLU A 129 -3.71 3.72 16.48
C GLU A 129 -3.88 2.34 15.81
N GLY A 130 -3.69 2.24 14.50
CA GLY A 130 -3.73 0.96 13.78
C GLY A 130 -2.72 -0.03 14.35
N ILE A 131 -1.47 0.39 14.53
CA ILE A 131 -0.42 -0.44 15.12
C ILE A 131 -0.76 -0.85 16.56
N ALA A 132 -1.27 0.07 17.38
CA ALA A 132 -1.66 -0.24 18.76
C ALA A 132 -2.80 -1.27 18.82
N ARG A 133 -3.73 -1.24 17.88
CA ARG A 133 -4.80 -2.25 17.77
C ARG A 133 -4.25 -3.62 17.35
N MET A 134 -3.34 -3.65 16.36
CA MET A 134 -2.69 -4.88 15.93
C MET A 134 -1.90 -5.51 17.09
N GLU A 135 -1.11 -4.72 17.81
CA GLU A 135 -0.35 -5.14 18.99
C GLU A 135 -1.26 -5.80 20.04
N ARG A 136 -2.36 -5.14 20.42
CA ARG A 136 -3.33 -5.69 21.38
C ARG A 136 -3.96 -7.01 20.91
N SER A 137 -4.20 -7.17 19.61
CA SER A 137 -4.76 -8.40 19.05
C SER A 137 -3.76 -9.56 19.10
N LEU A 138 -2.48 -9.28 18.84
CA LEU A 138 -1.41 -10.28 18.92
C LEU A 138 -1.14 -10.74 20.38
N HIS A 139 -1.25 -9.83 21.34
CA HIS A 139 -1.17 -10.20 22.76
C HIS A 139 -2.27 -11.17 23.16
N ARG A 140 -3.50 -10.97 22.67
CA ARG A 140 -4.63 -11.89 22.93
C ARG A 140 -4.51 -13.24 22.21
N LEU A 141 -3.81 -13.28 21.09
CA LEU A 141 -3.57 -14.53 20.34
C LEU A 141 -2.63 -15.48 21.11
N LYS A 142 -1.74 -14.93 21.96
CA LYS A 142 -0.74 -15.69 22.72
C LYS A 142 -1.18 -16.04 24.14
N ALA A 143 -2.27 -15.47 24.61
CA ALA A 143 -2.85 -15.72 25.94
C ALA A 143 -3.81 -16.90 25.93
#